data_bbc0c23c8cda0d6a6e34b32b1686c710
#
_entry.id   bbc0c23c8cda0d6a6e34b32b1686c710
#
_cell.length_a   1.000
_cell.length_b   1.000
_cell.length_c   1.000
_cell.angle_alpha   90.00
_cell.angle_beta   90.00
_cell.angle_gamma   90.00
#
_symmetry.space_group_name_H-M   'P 1'
#
loop_
_entity.id
_entity.type
_entity.pdbx_description
1 polymer ?
#
loop_
_entity_poly.entity_id
_entity_poly.type
_entity_poly.pdbx_seq_one_letter_code
_entity_poly.pdbx_strand_id
1 'polypeptide(L)'
;MTPKIADILVRSAEDIHLFDTPLIMTRNGQMPIEQAFFKRGMDLILAGTALIVALPVMVITALAVKLQDGGPAIYQHKRLTVGGKEFFVYKFRSMRVDAEKDGVARLASNGDNRITPVGNFIRKVRLDELPQLFNIIKGDMSIVGPRPERPEIARQYEAEMPEFQYRLRVKAGLTGYAQIF
;
A
#
# COMPACT_ATOMS: atom_id res chain seq x y z
N MET A 1 11.95 21.05 0.86
CA MET A 1 13.07 20.25 1.40
C MET A 1 12.51 18.92 1.86
N THR A 2 12.84 17.84 1.19
CA THR A 2 12.46 16.48 1.63
C THR A 2 13.34 16.11 2.83
N PRO A 3 12.76 15.68 3.96
CA PRO A 3 13.55 15.26 5.13
C PRO A 3 14.42 14.06 4.72
N LYS A 4 15.71 14.14 5.04
CA LYS A 4 16.62 13.01 4.82
C LYS A 4 16.24 11.86 5.75
N ILE A 5 16.47 10.62 5.34
CA ILE A 5 16.19 9.41 6.14
C ILE A 5 16.85 9.51 7.54
N ALA A 6 18.03 10.12 7.63
CA ALA A 6 18.69 10.43 8.90
C ALA A 6 17.82 11.28 9.84
N ASP A 7 17.09 12.28 9.34
CA ASP A 7 16.25 13.17 10.16
C ASP A 7 15.02 12.44 10.73
N ILE A 8 14.54 11.42 10.03
CA ILE A 8 13.43 10.57 10.48
C ILE A 8 13.90 9.59 11.56
N LEU A 9 15.11 9.06 11.44
CA LEU A 9 15.70 8.14 12.42
C LEU A 9 16.04 8.88 13.73
N VAL A 10 16.52 10.11 13.66
CA VAL A 10 16.83 10.93 14.84
C VAL A 10 15.57 11.37 15.58
N ARG A 11 14.46 11.63 14.88
CA ARG A 11 13.16 11.98 15.53
C ARG A 11 12.54 10.84 16.33
N SER A 12 12.94 9.60 16.12
CA SER A 12 12.51 8.45 16.93
C SER A 12 13.47 8.10 18.08
N ALA A 13 14.50 8.92 18.31
CA ALA A 13 15.41 8.79 19.41
C ALA A 13 14.83 9.46 20.66
N GLU A 14 14.80 8.75 21.78
CA GLU A 14 14.52 9.33 23.10
C GLU A 14 15.85 9.72 23.76
N ASP A 15 15.97 10.98 24.17
CA ASP A 15 17.13 11.44 24.93
C ASP A 15 17.03 10.92 26.36
N ILE A 16 17.90 10.00 26.72
CA ILE A 16 18.04 9.50 28.09
C ILE A 16 19.36 10.06 28.65
N HIS A 17 19.27 10.86 29.70
CA HIS A 17 20.43 11.34 30.41
C HIS A 17 20.86 10.32 31.48
N LEU A 18 22.04 9.72 31.31
CA LEU A 18 22.67 8.88 32.29
C LEU A 18 24.02 9.51 32.66
N PHE A 19 24.16 9.98 33.91
CA PHE A 19 25.39 10.62 34.40
C PHE A 19 25.93 11.76 33.54
N ASP A 20 25.06 12.73 33.17
CA ASP A 20 25.39 13.86 32.31
C ASP A 20 25.88 13.53 30.87
N THR A 21 25.83 12.27 30.48
CA THR A 21 26.13 11.88 29.11
C THR A 21 24.82 11.65 28.35
N PRO A 22 24.54 12.41 27.27
CA PRO A 22 23.36 12.17 26.47
C PRO A 22 23.51 10.84 25.74
N LEU A 23 22.71 9.86 26.12
CA LEU A 23 22.60 8.57 25.42
C LEU A 23 21.42 8.65 24.45
N ILE A 24 21.71 8.60 23.16
CA ILE A 24 20.67 8.52 22.13
C ILE A 24 20.27 7.04 21.99
N MET A 25 19.15 6.67 22.59
CA MET A 25 18.57 5.35 22.34
C MET A 25 17.83 5.35 20.98
N THR A 26 18.45 4.79 19.97
CA THR A 26 17.74 4.50 18.72
C THR A 26 16.88 3.25 18.93
N ARG A 27 15.56 3.43 19.00
CA ARG A 27 14.64 2.29 18.95
C ARG A 27 14.84 1.56 17.62
N ASN A 28 14.83 0.23 17.66
CA ASN A 28 15.00 -0.67 16.48
C ASN A 28 13.90 -0.54 15.41
N GLY A 29 13.30 0.65 15.23
CA GLY A 29 12.32 0.94 14.19
C GLY A 29 11.01 0.15 14.28
N GLN A 30 10.84 -0.66 15.33
CA GLN A 30 9.59 -1.39 15.55
C GLN A 30 8.67 -0.56 16.44
N MET A 31 7.40 -0.49 16.02
CA MET A 31 6.36 0.19 16.77
C MET A 31 6.11 -0.53 18.11
N PRO A 32 6.05 0.19 19.27
CA PRO A 32 5.66 -0.40 20.55
C PRO A 32 4.34 -1.17 20.43
N ILE A 33 4.20 -2.26 21.19
CA ILE A 33 3.03 -3.15 21.13
C ILE A 33 1.73 -2.36 21.38
N GLU A 34 1.74 -1.45 22.34
CA GLU A 34 0.60 -0.59 22.67
C GLU A 34 0.17 0.27 21.48
N GLN A 35 1.12 0.94 20.83
CA GLN A 35 0.86 1.76 19.64
C GLN A 35 0.38 0.90 18.47
N ALA A 36 0.96 -0.30 18.30
CA ALA A 36 0.52 -1.24 17.28
C ALA A 36 -0.92 -1.70 17.49
N PHE A 37 -1.32 -1.92 18.76
CA PHE A 37 -2.69 -2.28 19.12
C PHE A 37 -3.68 -1.14 18.82
N PHE A 38 -3.39 0.09 19.29
CA PHE A 38 -4.21 1.27 18.99
C PHE A 38 -4.32 1.52 17.49
N LYS A 39 -3.19 1.46 16.78
CA LYS A 39 -3.17 1.61 15.32
C LYS A 39 -4.04 0.57 14.65
N ARG A 40 -3.99 -0.68 15.09
CA ARG A 40 -4.82 -1.76 14.54
C ARG A 40 -6.31 -1.50 14.79
N GLY A 41 -6.68 -1.04 15.99
CA GLY A 41 -8.05 -0.65 16.32
C GLY A 41 -8.56 0.46 15.41
N MET A 42 -7.77 1.52 15.22
CA MET A 42 -8.08 2.61 14.29
C MET A 42 -8.21 2.11 12.84
N ASP A 43 -7.28 1.28 12.36
CA ASP A 43 -7.33 0.70 11.01
C ASP A 43 -8.64 -0.07 10.78
N LEU A 44 -9.08 -0.86 11.75
CA LEU A 44 -10.32 -1.64 11.66
C LEU A 44 -11.58 -0.76 11.67
N ILE A 45 -11.64 0.23 12.56
CA ILE A 45 -12.79 1.14 12.67
C ILE A 45 -12.91 1.96 11.37
N LEU A 46 -11.83 2.59 10.94
CA LEU A 46 -11.84 3.43 9.75
C LEU A 46 -12.08 2.62 8.47
N ALA A 47 -11.41 1.46 8.31
CA ALA A 47 -11.63 0.61 7.13
C ALA A 47 -13.04 0.00 7.12
N GLY A 48 -13.58 -0.40 8.28
CA GLY A 48 -14.93 -0.92 8.41
C GLY A 48 -15.98 0.14 8.05
N THR A 49 -15.86 1.34 8.60
CA THR A 49 -16.75 2.46 8.28
C THR A 49 -16.67 2.84 6.80
N ALA A 50 -15.44 2.97 6.29
CA ALA A 50 -15.20 3.29 4.87
C ALA A 50 -15.78 2.21 3.95
N LEU A 51 -15.68 0.93 4.32
CA LEU A 51 -16.23 -0.18 3.54
C LEU A 51 -17.77 -0.11 3.47
N ILE A 52 -18.45 0.14 4.61
CA ILE A 52 -19.91 0.28 4.64
C ILE A 52 -20.37 1.41 3.72
N VAL A 53 -19.72 2.58 3.81
CA VAL A 53 -20.07 3.77 3.00
C VAL A 53 -19.75 3.54 1.52
N ALA A 54 -18.62 2.89 1.21
CA ALA A 54 -18.17 2.65 -0.16
C ALA A 54 -18.89 1.46 -0.83
N LEU A 55 -19.56 0.58 -0.07
CA LEU A 55 -20.18 -0.65 -0.59
C LEU A 55 -21.07 -0.41 -1.83
N PRO A 56 -22.04 0.52 -1.81
CA PRO A 56 -22.89 0.77 -3.00
C PRO A 56 -22.06 1.19 -4.22
N VAL A 57 -21.07 2.06 -4.02
CA VAL A 57 -20.16 2.49 -5.10
C VAL A 57 -19.33 1.32 -5.62
N MET A 58 -18.87 0.46 -4.73
CA MET A 58 -18.10 -0.74 -5.10
C MET A 58 -18.94 -1.72 -5.93
N VAL A 59 -20.22 -1.91 -5.58
CA VAL A 59 -21.14 -2.77 -6.36
C VAL A 59 -21.33 -2.20 -7.77
N ILE A 60 -21.62 -0.91 -7.88
CA ILE A 60 -21.78 -0.24 -9.18
C ILE A 60 -20.50 -0.35 -10.01
N THR A 61 -19.35 -0.11 -9.39
CA THR A 61 -18.05 -0.23 -10.06
C THR A 61 -17.78 -1.66 -10.53
N ALA A 62 -18.08 -2.68 -9.70
CA ALA A 62 -17.93 -4.08 -10.05
C ALA A 62 -18.80 -4.46 -11.26
N LEU A 63 -20.06 -3.99 -11.29
CA LEU A 63 -20.97 -4.21 -12.40
C LEU A 63 -20.47 -3.53 -13.68
N ALA A 64 -20.03 -2.26 -13.60
CA ALA A 64 -19.50 -1.54 -14.76
C ALA A 64 -18.27 -2.24 -15.36
N VAL A 65 -17.33 -2.70 -14.51
CA VAL A 65 -16.14 -3.44 -14.96
C VAL A 65 -16.53 -4.79 -15.58
N LYS A 66 -17.51 -5.50 -15.00
CA LYS A 66 -17.96 -6.80 -15.50
C LYS A 66 -18.71 -6.70 -16.81
N LEU A 67 -19.56 -5.70 -16.98
CA LEU A 67 -20.37 -5.49 -18.18
C LEU A 67 -19.52 -5.04 -19.39
N GLN A 68 -18.36 -4.45 -19.15
CA GLN A 68 -17.52 -3.94 -20.24
C GLN A 68 -16.89 -5.06 -21.08
N ASP A 69 -16.44 -6.17 -20.49
CA ASP A 69 -15.71 -7.25 -21.18
C ASP A 69 -16.00 -8.66 -20.64
N GLY A 70 -17.00 -8.80 -19.75
CA GLY A 70 -17.44 -10.10 -19.21
C GLY A 70 -16.48 -10.78 -18.21
N GLY A 71 -15.26 -10.25 -18.02
CA GLY A 71 -14.26 -10.85 -17.16
C GLY A 71 -14.45 -10.54 -15.65
N PRO A 72 -13.55 -11.04 -14.77
CA PRO A 72 -13.66 -10.82 -13.33
C PRO A 72 -13.55 -9.34 -12.97
N ALA A 73 -14.40 -8.86 -12.05
CA ALA A 73 -14.36 -7.47 -11.62
C ALA A 73 -13.17 -7.14 -10.73
N ILE A 74 -12.74 -8.12 -9.92
CA ILE A 74 -11.60 -7.98 -8.99
C ILE A 74 -10.35 -8.59 -9.61
N TYR A 75 -9.28 -7.85 -9.54
CA TYR A 75 -7.92 -8.25 -9.89
C TYR A 75 -7.07 -8.39 -8.64
N GLN A 76 -6.23 -9.40 -8.61
CA GLN A 76 -5.32 -9.70 -7.50
C GLN A 76 -3.89 -9.66 -8.00
N HIS A 77 -3.01 -9.03 -7.21
CA HIS A 77 -1.60 -8.96 -7.53
C HIS A 77 -0.74 -9.16 -6.28
N LYS A 78 0.35 -9.91 -6.41
CA LYS A 78 1.31 -10.12 -5.32
C LYS A 78 2.04 -8.82 -4.99
N ARG A 79 2.14 -8.52 -3.70
CA ARG A 79 2.83 -7.36 -3.13
C ARG A 79 3.53 -7.75 -1.84
N LEU A 80 4.49 -6.91 -1.42
CA LEU A 80 5.21 -7.07 -0.17
C LEU A 80 4.59 -6.22 0.95
N THR A 81 4.57 -6.78 2.17
CA THR A 81 4.18 -6.09 3.40
C THR A 81 5.27 -6.26 4.46
N VAL A 82 4.95 -6.00 5.72
CA VAL A 82 5.90 -6.07 6.83
C VAL A 82 6.68 -7.39 6.84
N GLY A 83 7.99 -7.28 7.08
CA GLY A 83 8.91 -8.43 7.11
C GLY A 83 9.15 -9.08 5.75
N GLY A 84 8.82 -8.41 4.63
CA GLY A 84 8.97 -8.96 3.28
C GLY A 84 7.95 -10.05 2.93
N LYS A 85 6.88 -10.20 3.73
CA LYS A 85 5.83 -11.17 3.49
C LYS A 85 5.04 -10.83 2.24
N GLU A 86 4.84 -11.80 1.36
CA GLU A 86 3.97 -11.65 0.19
C GLU A 86 2.48 -11.74 0.58
N PHE A 87 1.66 -10.89 -0.03
CA PHE A 87 0.21 -10.95 0.06
C PHE A 87 -0.43 -10.53 -1.27
N PHE A 88 -1.72 -10.84 -1.45
CA PHE A 88 -2.47 -10.42 -2.63
C PHE A 88 -3.22 -9.13 -2.33
N VAL A 89 -2.85 -8.04 -3.03
CA VAL A 89 -3.62 -6.81 -3.00
C VAL A 89 -4.85 -6.95 -3.90
N TYR A 90 -6.01 -6.51 -3.40
CA TYR A 90 -7.26 -6.50 -4.16
C TYR A 90 -7.48 -5.14 -4.82
N LYS A 91 -7.81 -5.15 -6.11
CA LYS A 91 -8.17 -3.95 -6.87
C LYS A 91 -9.31 -4.26 -7.83
N PHE A 92 -10.08 -3.25 -8.22
CA PHE A 92 -10.92 -3.41 -9.41
C PHE A 92 -10.04 -3.48 -10.65
N ARG A 93 -10.43 -4.38 -11.57
CA ARG A 93 -9.73 -4.51 -12.83
C ARG A 93 -9.92 -3.26 -13.67
N SER A 94 -8.85 -2.61 -14.02
CA SER A 94 -8.81 -1.41 -14.86
C SER A 94 -8.19 -1.64 -16.23
N MET A 95 -7.68 -2.84 -16.49
CA MET A 95 -7.07 -3.25 -17.75
C MET A 95 -7.83 -4.44 -18.36
N ARG A 96 -7.61 -4.68 -19.66
CA ARG A 96 -8.16 -5.84 -20.37
C ARG A 96 -7.68 -7.14 -19.73
N VAL A 97 -8.46 -8.23 -19.91
CA VAL A 97 -8.13 -9.57 -19.36
C VAL A 97 -6.77 -10.07 -19.83
N ASP A 98 -6.36 -9.66 -21.02
CA ASP A 98 -5.12 -10.07 -21.68
C ASP A 98 -3.94 -9.11 -21.52
N ALA A 99 -4.07 -8.12 -20.65
CA ALA A 99 -3.07 -7.05 -20.49
C ALA A 99 -1.65 -7.49 -20.12
N GLU A 100 -1.50 -8.64 -19.44
CA GLU A 100 -0.22 -9.22 -19.00
C GLU A 100 -0.08 -10.69 -19.45
N LYS A 101 -0.58 -11.07 -20.66
CA LYS A 101 -0.47 -12.43 -21.18
C LYS A 101 0.96 -12.91 -21.37
N ASP A 102 1.88 -11.98 -21.57
CA ASP A 102 3.32 -12.26 -21.73
C ASP A 102 4.05 -12.47 -20.39
N GLY A 103 3.34 -12.35 -19.25
CA GLY A 103 3.90 -12.55 -17.91
C GLY A 103 4.91 -11.48 -17.49
N VAL A 104 5.14 -10.43 -18.30
CA VAL A 104 6.10 -9.38 -17.98
C VAL A 104 5.43 -8.27 -17.18
N ALA A 105 5.94 -8.03 -15.98
CA ALA A 105 5.50 -6.95 -15.12
C ALA A 105 5.91 -5.58 -15.71
N ARG A 106 4.93 -4.82 -16.22
CA ARG A 106 5.16 -3.48 -16.77
C ARG A 106 4.42 -2.43 -15.96
N LEU A 107 5.10 -1.31 -15.70
CA LEU A 107 4.42 -0.13 -15.15
C LEU A 107 3.49 0.46 -16.23
N ALA A 108 2.30 0.88 -15.80
CA ALA A 108 1.37 1.57 -16.69
C ALA A 108 1.90 2.95 -17.03
N SER A 109 1.93 3.29 -18.33
CA SER A 109 2.29 4.60 -18.84
C SER A 109 1.06 5.46 -19.18
N ASN A 110 1.25 6.75 -19.42
CA ASN A 110 0.18 7.60 -19.92
C ASN A 110 -0.20 7.14 -21.34
N GLY A 111 -1.51 6.93 -21.57
CA GLY A 111 -2.01 6.44 -22.86
C GLY A 111 -1.86 4.94 -23.10
N ASP A 112 -1.68 4.15 -22.04
CA ASP A 112 -1.55 2.69 -22.14
C ASP A 112 -2.82 2.05 -22.71
N ASN A 113 -2.72 1.48 -23.91
CA ASN A 113 -3.85 0.85 -24.65
C ASN A 113 -4.46 -0.38 -23.93
N ARG A 114 -3.81 -0.88 -22.89
CA ARG A 114 -4.32 -1.98 -22.06
C ARG A 114 -5.41 -1.52 -21.10
N ILE A 115 -5.48 -0.20 -20.83
CA ILE A 115 -6.44 0.38 -19.90
C ILE A 115 -7.81 0.49 -20.62
N THR A 116 -8.85 -0.02 -19.98
CA THR A 116 -10.21 0.06 -20.49
C THR A 116 -10.82 1.46 -20.26
N PRO A 117 -11.85 1.90 -21.01
CA PRO A 117 -12.50 3.19 -20.75
C PRO A 117 -13.03 3.34 -19.31
N VAL A 118 -13.72 2.31 -18.79
CA VAL A 118 -14.15 2.27 -17.37
C VAL A 118 -12.92 2.27 -16.46
N GLY A 119 -11.88 1.50 -16.81
CA GLY A 119 -10.61 1.46 -16.08
C GLY A 119 -9.95 2.82 -15.96
N ASN A 120 -9.95 3.61 -17.03
CA ASN A 120 -9.40 4.97 -17.01
C ASN A 120 -10.14 5.87 -16.03
N PHE A 121 -11.48 5.82 -16.04
CA PHE A 121 -12.30 6.59 -15.09
C PHE A 121 -12.04 6.18 -13.64
N ILE A 122 -12.14 4.88 -13.31
CA ILE A 122 -11.97 4.41 -11.92
C ILE A 122 -10.57 4.67 -11.37
N ARG A 123 -9.52 4.63 -12.21
CA ARG A 123 -8.14 5.01 -11.83
C ARG A 123 -8.02 6.49 -11.53
N LYS A 124 -8.63 7.35 -12.37
CA LYS A 124 -8.60 8.80 -12.19
C LYS A 124 -9.21 9.24 -10.85
N VAL A 125 -10.29 8.57 -10.41
CA VAL A 125 -10.98 8.87 -9.15
C VAL A 125 -10.59 7.91 -8.00
N ARG A 126 -9.58 7.04 -8.19
CA ARG A 126 -9.07 6.09 -7.21
C ARG A 126 -10.08 5.04 -6.71
N LEU A 127 -11.18 4.82 -7.40
CA LEU A 127 -12.16 3.77 -7.06
C LEU A 127 -11.58 2.37 -7.24
N ASP A 128 -10.60 2.19 -8.12
CA ASP A 128 -9.93 0.92 -8.35
C ASP A 128 -9.24 0.38 -7.09
N GLU A 129 -8.89 1.21 -6.13
CA GLU A 129 -8.20 0.83 -4.89
C GLU A 129 -9.15 0.52 -3.72
N LEU A 130 -10.47 0.79 -3.84
CA LEU A 130 -11.44 0.51 -2.76
C LEU A 130 -11.43 -0.94 -2.25
N PRO A 131 -11.25 -1.99 -3.07
CA PRO A 131 -11.16 -3.36 -2.56
C PRO A 131 -10.00 -3.61 -1.60
N GLN A 132 -8.99 -2.73 -1.52
CA GLN A 132 -7.91 -2.84 -0.54
C GLN A 132 -8.39 -2.67 0.91
N LEU A 133 -9.58 -2.10 1.14
CA LEU A 133 -10.20 -2.07 2.45
C LEU A 133 -10.35 -3.48 3.04
N PHE A 134 -10.60 -4.50 2.22
CA PHE A 134 -10.60 -5.90 2.66
C PHE A 134 -9.21 -6.37 3.11
N ASN A 135 -8.12 -5.92 2.44
CA ASN A 135 -6.76 -6.24 2.88
C ASN A 135 -6.44 -5.61 4.24
N ILE A 136 -6.97 -4.41 4.51
CA ILE A 136 -6.80 -3.75 5.82
C ILE A 136 -7.55 -4.53 6.89
N ILE A 137 -8.81 -4.89 6.65
CA ILE A 137 -9.62 -5.67 7.61
C ILE A 137 -8.97 -7.03 7.87
N LYS A 138 -8.47 -7.70 6.84
CA LYS A 138 -7.75 -8.97 6.95
C LYS A 138 -6.43 -8.84 7.73
N GLY A 139 -5.81 -7.66 7.71
CA GLY A 139 -4.56 -7.38 8.43
C GLY A 139 -3.30 -7.44 7.60
N ASP A 140 -3.41 -7.65 6.29
CA ASP A 140 -2.29 -7.62 5.36
C ASP A 140 -1.75 -6.20 5.16
N MET A 141 -2.65 -5.19 5.27
CA MET A 141 -2.37 -3.78 5.10
C MET A 141 -2.83 -2.93 6.29
N SER A 142 -2.43 -1.68 6.29
CA SER A 142 -2.88 -0.60 7.16
C SER A 142 -3.45 0.53 6.30
N ILE A 143 -4.19 1.47 6.91
CA ILE A 143 -4.63 2.69 6.20
C ILE A 143 -3.40 3.52 5.82
N VAL A 144 -2.53 3.79 6.78
CA VAL A 144 -1.31 4.59 6.57
C VAL A 144 -0.08 3.70 6.65
N GLY A 145 0.74 3.74 5.61
CA GLY A 145 1.98 2.98 5.51
C GLY A 145 2.64 3.16 4.14
N PRO A 146 3.82 2.59 3.92
CA PRO A 146 4.48 2.64 2.63
C PRO A 146 3.64 1.90 1.57
N ARG A 147 3.65 2.42 0.33
CA ARG A 147 2.95 1.79 -0.79
C ARG A 147 3.48 0.37 -1.01
N PRO A 148 2.62 -0.66 -1.10
CA PRO A 148 3.07 -2.02 -1.36
C PRO A 148 3.67 -2.15 -2.75
N GLU A 149 4.90 -2.67 -2.87
CA GLU A 149 5.58 -2.89 -4.13
C GLU A 149 5.52 -4.35 -4.59
N ARG A 150 5.71 -4.57 -5.90
CA ARG A 150 5.87 -5.90 -6.49
C ARG A 150 7.19 -6.50 -6.02
N PRO A 151 7.26 -7.82 -5.69
CA PRO A 151 8.51 -8.44 -5.25
C PRO A 151 9.67 -8.23 -6.24
N GLU A 152 9.39 -8.31 -7.54
CA GLU A 152 10.39 -8.15 -8.60
C GLU A 152 10.96 -6.72 -8.63
N ILE A 153 10.08 -5.71 -8.50
CA ILE A 153 10.46 -4.30 -8.51
C ILE A 153 11.18 -3.94 -7.21
N ALA A 154 10.73 -4.47 -6.07
CA ALA A 154 11.37 -4.24 -4.79
C ALA A 154 12.83 -4.72 -4.80
N ARG A 155 13.11 -5.91 -5.38
CA ARG A 155 14.47 -6.44 -5.53
C ARG A 155 15.36 -5.55 -6.40
N GLN A 156 14.80 -4.96 -7.47
CA GLN A 156 15.55 -4.02 -8.31
C GLN A 156 15.93 -2.77 -7.52
N TYR A 157 14.98 -2.18 -6.79
CA TYR A 157 15.25 -1.00 -5.95
C TYR A 157 16.21 -1.31 -4.80
N GLU A 158 16.12 -2.48 -4.18
CA GLU A 158 17.03 -2.90 -3.12
C GLU A 158 18.49 -3.08 -3.62
N ALA A 159 18.66 -3.52 -4.88
CA ALA A 159 19.98 -3.63 -5.50
C ALA A 159 20.64 -2.25 -5.76
N GLU A 160 19.83 -1.23 -6.09
CA GLU A 160 20.31 0.14 -6.32
C GLU A 160 20.42 0.93 -5.01
N MET A 161 19.52 0.69 -4.05
CA MET A 161 19.42 1.40 -2.78
C MET A 161 19.04 0.41 -1.66
N PRO A 162 20.03 -0.12 -0.92
CA PRO A 162 19.81 -1.09 0.16
C PRO A 162 18.83 -0.62 1.24
N GLU A 163 18.75 0.71 1.48
CA GLU A 163 17.83 1.31 2.43
C GLU A 163 16.35 1.13 2.06
N PHE A 164 16.06 0.78 0.81
CA PHE A 164 14.69 0.55 0.34
C PHE A 164 13.98 -0.53 1.16
N GLN A 165 14.71 -1.51 1.70
CA GLN A 165 14.19 -2.54 2.60
C GLN A 165 13.57 -1.99 3.90
N TYR A 166 13.95 -0.78 4.36
CA TYR A 166 13.41 -0.21 5.60
C TYR A 166 11.91 0.02 5.55
N ARG A 167 11.34 0.17 4.37
CA ARG A 167 9.88 0.25 4.17
C ARG A 167 9.14 -1.00 4.64
N LEU A 168 9.82 -2.16 4.69
CA LEU A 168 9.27 -3.44 5.14
C LEU A 168 9.25 -3.61 6.66
N ARG A 169 9.71 -2.62 7.43
CA ARG A 169 9.62 -2.63 8.91
C ARG A 169 8.21 -2.39 9.42
N VAL A 170 7.33 -1.84 8.59
CA VAL A 170 5.93 -1.57 8.92
C VAL A 170 5.01 -2.17 7.86
N LYS A 171 3.70 -2.32 8.20
CA LYS A 171 2.72 -2.80 7.23
C LYS A 171 2.58 -1.85 6.04
N ALA A 172 2.40 -2.41 4.86
CA ALA A 172 2.04 -1.66 3.67
C ALA A 172 0.74 -0.87 3.89
N GLY A 173 0.66 0.35 3.36
CA GLY A 173 -0.48 1.25 3.51
C GLY A 173 -1.30 1.42 2.23
N LEU A 174 -2.59 1.73 2.43
CA LEU A 174 -3.48 2.22 1.37
C LEU A 174 -3.05 3.62 0.94
N THR A 175 -2.65 4.46 1.89
CA THR A 175 -2.08 5.77 1.67
C THR A 175 -0.76 5.92 2.43
N GLY A 176 0.10 6.82 2.00
CA GLY A 176 1.39 7.08 2.61
C GLY A 176 2.01 8.38 2.13
N TYR A 177 3.06 8.81 2.81
CA TYR A 177 3.74 10.09 2.55
C TYR A 177 4.09 10.28 1.06
N ALA A 178 4.73 9.29 0.43
CA ALA A 178 5.13 9.33 -0.98
C ALA A 178 3.96 9.28 -1.99
N GLN A 179 2.71 9.20 -1.52
CA GLN A 179 1.51 9.21 -2.38
C GLN A 179 0.76 10.55 -2.28
N ILE A 180 1.11 11.38 -1.28
CA ILE A 180 0.46 12.66 -0.98
C ILE A 180 1.36 13.82 -1.45
N PHE A 181 2.66 13.65 -1.38
CA PHE A 181 3.72 14.58 -1.78
C PHE A 181 4.59 13.95 -2.87
#